data_d09b11d15a8ddacaf62791a255b59287
#
_entry.id   d09b11d15a8ddacaf62791a255b59287
#
_cell.length_a   1.000
_cell.length_b   1.000
_cell.length_c   1.000
_cell.angle_alpha   90.00
_cell.angle_beta   90.00
_cell.angle_gamma   90.00
#
_symmetry.space_group_name_H-M   'P 1'
#
loop_
_entity.id
_entity.type
_entity.pdbx_description
1 polymer ?
#
loop_
_entity_poly.entity_id
_entity_poly.type
_entity_poly.pdbx_seq_one_letter_code
_entity_poly.pdbx_strand_id
1 'polypeptide(L)'
;LPYVGHGTFDFFAVGVPNLFSDMVGHINLSAYLFHRLIYFFAGIGFLLLGLGKLGRIPNREIRGICHWCGLVALVMGLGCLFLLEYSYRDDRIVRHEWKNAFERYWNETTCRVKNHRIRLAQSDNVLEIGSDMTVYNPQSTALDSIVLFLNPGLHIRELRCGAEDLSYTRSGQVVVVRCSLPAADSLVLHWEYGGTVDDRICDLHLSDKEYENVFHADNFFPTGRRGAFVHKDILLLTPACIWYPAASPPVN
;
A
#
# COMPACT_ATOMS: atom_id res chain seq x y z
N LEU A 1 7.97 18.67 16.90
CA LEU A 1 9.01 17.69 16.59
C LEU A 1 8.64 17.05 15.27
N PRO A 2 9.52 17.01 14.25
CA PRO A 2 9.22 16.24 13.07
C PRO A 2 9.01 14.78 13.49
N TYR A 3 7.91 14.19 13.07
CA TYR A 3 7.63 12.77 13.27
C TYR A 3 8.70 11.96 12.52
N VAL A 4 9.69 11.52 13.27
CA VAL A 4 10.73 10.63 12.74
C VAL A 4 10.25 9.21 13.02
N GLY A 5 9.90 8.48 11.96
CA GLY A 5 9.71 7.03 12.05
C GLY A 5 8.33 6.55 12.47
N HIS A 6 7.26 6.96 11.78
CA HIS A 6 5.93 6.27 11.82
C HIS A 6 5.50 5.71 13.20
N GLY A 7 5.76 6.45 14.27
CA GLY A 7 5.53 5.98 15.64
C GLY A 7 6.57 5.00 16.17
N THR A 8 7.69 4.76 15.47
CA THR A 8 8.75 3.83 15.90
C THR A 8 9.28 4.15 17.29
N PHE A 9 9.39 5.45 17.66
CA PHE A 9 9.83 5.90 18.98
C PHE A 9 8.68 6.12 19.98
N ASP A 10 7.46 5.76 19.63
CA ASP A 10 6.33 5.79 20.55
C ASP A 10 6.28 4.49 21.38
N PHE A 11 6.78 4.56 22.61
CA PHE A 11 6.80 3.39 23.50
C PHE A 11 5.42 2.76 23.70
N PHE A 12 4.37 3.55 23.76
CA PHE A 12 3.01 3.05 23.95
C PHE A 12 2.37 2.53 22.66
N ALA A 13 3.00 2.77 21.51
CA ALA A 13 2.49 2.42 20.18
C ALA A 13 1.09 2.99 19.89
N VAL A 14 0.80 4.18 20.40
CA VAL A 14 -0.49 4.85 20.15
C VAL A 14 -0.66 5.15 18.66
N GLY A 15 0.44 5.51 17.98
CA GLY A 15 0.46 5.76 16.54
C GLY A 15 0.67 4.52 15.67
N VAL A 16 0.87 3.34 16.24
CA VAL A 16 1.07 2.11 15.47
C VAL A 16 -0.26 1.41 15.27
N PRO A 17 -0.66 1.15 14.00
CA PRO A 17 -1.92 0.46 13.71
C PRO A 17 -2.03 -0.89 14.42
N ASN A 18 -3.03 -1.03 15.27
CA ASN A 18 -3.27 -2.22 16.08
C ASN A 18 -4.77 -2.52 16.18
N LEU A 19 -5.44 -2.57 15.04
CA LEU A 19 -6.84 -2.96 15.02
C LEU A 19 -6.96 -4.47 14.97
N PHE A 20 -7.64 -5.03 15.96
CA PHE A 20 -8.15 -6.39 15.93
C PHE A 20 -9.63 -6.36 15.55
N SER A 21 -10.00 -7.17 14.58
CA SER A 21 -11.39 -7.39 14.18
C SER A 21 -11.70 -8.88 14.24
N ASP A 22 -12.86 -9.25 14.77
CA ASP A 22 -13.32 -10.64 14.80
C ASP A 22 -13.50 -11.22 13.39
N MET A 23 -13.64 -10.35 12.38
CA MET A 23 -13.79 -10.77 10.98
C MET A 23 -12.45 -11.02 10.28
N VAL A 24 -11.47 -10.16 10.50
CA VAL A 24 -10.20 -10.16 9.75
C VAL A 24 -8.95 -10.38 10.60
N GLY A 25 -9.11 -10.48 11.90
CA GLY A 25 -7.99 -10.60 12.84
C GLY A 25 -7.17 -9.31 12.93
N HIS A 26 -5.86 -9.46 13.14
CA HIS A 26 -4.91 -8.33 13.14
C HIS A 26 -4.37 -8.06 11.74
N ILE A 27 -4.83 -6.98 11.12
CA ILE A 27 -4.43 -6.61 9.76
C ILE A 27 -2.94 -6.21 9.69
N ASN A 28 -2.45 -5.47 10.68
CA ASN A 28 -1.08 -4.94 10.73
C ASN A 28 -0.21 -5.67 11.78
N LEU A 29 -0.48 -6.96 12.03
CA LEU A 29 0.18 -7.71 13.08
C LEU A 29 1.71 -7.70 12.97
N SER A 30 2.26 -7.83 11.79
CA SER A 30 3.72 -7.87 11.56
C SER A 30 4.39 -6.56 11.99
N ALA A 31 3.90 -5.41 11.53
CA ALA A 31 4.44 -4.11 11.89
C ALA A 31 4.33 -3.85 13.40
N TYR A 32 3.17 -4.18 13.98
CA TYR A 32 2.96 -4.06 15.42
C TYR A 32 3.92 -4.95 16.23
N LEU A 33 4.10 -6.22 15.83
CA LEU A 33 5.00 -7.14 16.51
C LEU A 33 6.46 -6.68 16.40
N PHE A 34 6.93 -6.27 15.24
CA PHE A 34 8.29 -5.73 15.10
C PHE A 34 8.51 -4.52 16.01
N HIS A 35 7.55 -3.60 16.05
CA HIS A 35 7.59 -2.46 16.94
C HIS A 35 7.71 -2.89 18.42
N ARG A 36 6.90 -3.85 18.87
CA ARG A 36 6.94 -4.36 20.26
C ARG A 36 8.24 -5.10 20.58
N LEU A 37 8.76 -5.88 19.63
CA LEU A 37 10.02 -6.61 19.79
C LEU A 37 11.22 -5.67 19.94
N ILE A 38 11.21 -4.50 19.30
CA ILE A 38 12.24 -3.46 19.50
C ILE A 38 12.34 -3.12 20.99
N TYR A 39 11.23 -2.75 21.61
CA TYR A 39 11.21 -2.35 23.03
C TYR A 39 11.45 -3.52 23.99
N PHE A 40 10.93 -4.69 23.69
CA PHE A 40 11.15 -5.90 24.46
C PHE A 40 12.64 -6.26 24.52
N PHE A 41 13.31 -6.32 23.38
CA PHE A 41 14.72 -6.64 23.32
C PHE A 41 15.61 -5.52 23.89
N ALA A 42 15.24 -4.26 23.67
CA ALA A 42 15.95 -3.14 24.29
C ALA A 42 15.82 -3.18 25.82
N GLY A 43 14.63 -3.42 26.36
CA GLY A 43 14.37 -3.53 27.80
C GLY A 43 15.15 -4.67 28.44
N ILE A 44 15.07 -5.89 27.87
CA ILE A 44 15.85 -7.04 28.34
C ILE A 44 17.35 -6.76 28.23
N GLY A 45 17.81 -6.19 27.11
CA GLY A 45 19.20 -5.88 26.88
C GLY A 45 19.78 -4.94 27.94
N PHE A 46 19.11 -3.84 28.20
CA PHE A 46 19.54 -2.89 29.24
C PHE A 46 19.49 -3.48 30.66
N LEU A 47 18.45 -4.27 30.95
CA LEU A 47 18.33 -4.96 32.24
C LEU A 47 19.51 -5.93 32.48
N LEU A 48 19.79 -6.78 31.49
CA LEU A 48 20.90 -7.76 31.61
C LEU A 48 22.25 -7.08 31.68
N LEU A 49 22.49 -6.01 30.90
CA LEU A 49 23.73 -5.21 31.03
C LEU A 49 23.83 -4.54 32.37
N GLY A 50 22.75 -4.01 32.93
CA GLY A 50 22.67 -3.45 34.26
C GLY A 50 23.01 -4.49 35.33
N LEU A 51 22.40 -5.67 35.28
CA LEU A 51 22.70 -6.79 36.19
C LEU A 51 24.17 -7.22 36.11
N GLY A 52 24.72 -7.32 34.89
CA GLY A 52 26.13 -7.65 34.67
C GLY A 52 27.13 -6.65 35.30
N LYS A 53 26.72 -5.39 35.49
CA LYS A 53 27.53 -4.34 36.16
C LYS A 53 27.32 -4.24 37.67
N LEU A 54 26.23 -4.82 38.20
CA LEU A 54 25.99 -4.83 39.63
C LEU A 54 27.00 -5.73 40.35
N GLY A 55 27.82 -5.15 41.20
CA GLY A 55 28.84 -5.85 41.98
C GLY A 55 28.28 -6.88 42.99
N ARG A 56 26.97 -6.94 43.17
CA ARG A 56 26.29 -7.88 44.09
C ARG A 56 26.18 -9.31 43.57
N ILE A 57 26.39 -9.56 42.27
CA ILE A 57 26.40 -10.93 41.71
C ILE A 57 27.82 -11.49 41.94
N PRO A 58 28.00 -12.47 42.87
CA PRO A 58 29.32 -12.94 43.25
C PRO A 58 30.00 -13.76 42.15
N ASN A 59 29.22 -14.43 41.30
CA ASN A 59 29.75 -15.29 40.25
C ASN A 59 30.15 -14.47 39.01
N ARG A 60 31.44 -14.48 38.67
CA ARG A 60 32.02 -13.80 37.52
C ARG A 60 31.49 -14.33 36.18
N GLU A 61 31.23 -15.65 36.09
CA GLU A 61 30.72 -16.29 34.89
C GLU A 61 29.30 -15.83 34.57
N ILE A 62 28.43 -15.78 35.61
CA ILE A 62 27.04 -15.32 35.47
C ILE A 62 27.01 -13.86 34.99
N ARG A 63 27.88 -13.01 35.53
CA ARG A 63 28.00 -11.62 35.06
C ARG A 63 28.42 -11.53 33.60
N GLY A 64 29.35 -12.39 33.16
CA GLY A 64 29.79 -12.48 31.78
C GLY A 64 28.62 -12.92 30.86
N ILE A 65 27.88 -13.95 31.26
CA ILE A 65 26.71 -14.43 30.52
C ILE A 65 25.65 -13.31 30.40
N CYS A 66 25.31 -12.65 31.50
CA CYS A 66 24.36 -11.53 31.48
C CYS A 66 24.81 -10.43 30.51
N HIS A 67 26.11 -10.10 30.52
CA HIS A 67 26.63 -9.07 29.61
C HIS A 67 26.49 -9.46 28.13
N TRP A 68 26.91 -10.68 27.78
CA TRP A 68 26.78 -11.18 26.40
C TRP A 68 25.34 -11.34 25.95
N CYS A 69 24.46 -11.89 26.81
CA CYS A 69 23.03 -11.99 26.49
C CYS A 69 22.38 -10.62 26.33
N GLY A 70 22.80 -9.65 27.15
CA GLY A 70 22.33 -8.26 27.02
C GLY A 70 22.72 -7.61 25.70
N LEU A 71 23.97 -7.82 25.26
CA LEU A 71 24.44 -7.32 23.95
C LEU A 71 23.68 -7.99 22.79
N VAL A 72 23.49 -9.31 22.85
CA VAL A 72 22.74 -10.05 21.84
C VAL A 72 21.30 -9.53 21.75
N ALA A 73 20.64 -9.32 22.90
CA ALA A 73 19.29 -8.76 22.91
C ALA A 73 19.24 -7.37 22.27
N LEU A 74 20.19 -6.47 22.56
CA LEU A 74 20.24 -5.16 21.90
C LEU A 74 20.44 -5.25 20.40
N VAL A 75 21.31 -6.15 19.94
CA VAL A 75 21.51 -6.39 18.50
C VAL A 75 20.23 -6.90 17.84
N MET A 76 19.49 -7.79 18.50
CA MET A 76 18.17 -8.25 18.00
C MET A 76 17.16 -7.10 17.93
N GLY A 77 17.11 -6.25 18.94
CA GLY A 77 16.26 -5.06 18.92
C GLY A 77 16.58 -4.11 17.78
N LEU A 78 17.87 -3.85 17.53
CA LEU A 78 18.33 -3.06 16.38
C LEU A 78 17.99 -3.73 15.04
N GLY A 79 18.08 -5.06 14.97
CA GLY A 79 17.64 -5.82 13.78
C GLY A 79 16.16 -5.64 13.50
N CYS A 80 15.30 -5.73 14.52
CA CYS A 80 13.85 -5.48 14.38
C CYS A 80 13.58 -4.03 13.95
N LEU A 81 14.29 -3.06 14.50
CA LEU A 81 14.20 -1.65 14.11
C LEU A 81 14.56 -1.47 12.63
N PHE A 82 15.67 -2.06 12.20
CA PHE A 82 16.11 -1.98 10.82
C PHE A 82 15.07 -2.57 9.84
N LEU A 83 14.50 -3.73 10.17
CA LEU A 83 13.48 -4.38 9.33
C LEU A 83 12.21 -3.52 9.24
N LEU A 84 11.79 -2.92 10.34
CA LEU A 84 10.62 -2.04 10.36
C LEU A 84 10.85 -0.78 9.52
N GLU A 85 11.98 -0.10 9.72
CA GLU A 85 12.33 1.11 8.96
C GLU A 85 12.57 0.81 7.46
N TYR A 86 13.12 -0.36 7.15
CA TYR A 86 13.30 -0.80 5.77
C TYR A 86 11.95 -0.95 5.05
N SER A 87 10.96 -1.57 5.70
CA SER A 87 9.60 -1.70 5.17
C SER A 87 8.97 -0.33 4.87
N TYR A 88 9.03 0.60 5.82
CA TYR A 88 8.49 1.95 5.62
C TYR A 88 9.22 2.76 4.55
N ARG A 89 10.53 2.55 4.42
CA ARG A 89 11.31 3.19 3.35
C ARG A 89 10.92 2.68 1.98
N ASP A 90 10.72 1.36 1.83
CA ASP A 90 10.28 0.76 0.58
C ASP A 90 8.92 1.32 0.15
N ASP A 91 7.96 1.38 1.06
CA ASP A 91 6.65 1.96 0.81
C ASP A 91 6.73 3.42 0.33
N ARG A 92 7.59 4.24 0.94
CA ARG A 92 7.79 5.64 0.52
C ARG A 92 8.38 5.75 -0.88
N ILE A 93 9.36 4.93 -1.22
CA ILE A 93 10.00 4.94 -2.55
C ILE A 93 8.95 4.62 -3.62
N VAL A 94 8.21 3.52 -3.42
CA VAL A 94 7.19 3.07 -4.36
C VAL A 94 6.07 4.12 -4.51
N ARG A 95 5.60 4.69 -3.41
CA ARG A 95 4.58 5.75 -3.47
C ARG A 95 5.08 7.00 -4.18
N HIS A 96 6.34 7.38 -3.98
CA HIS A 96 6.92 8.55 -4.66
C HIS A 96 6.96 8.36 -6.19
N GLU A 97 7.32 7.17 -6.67
CA GLU A 97 7.28 6.84 -8.10
C GLU A 97 5.86 6.96 -8.66
N TRP A 98 4.87 6.41 -7.97
CA TRP A 98 3.48 6.49 -8.40
C TRP A 98 2.91 7.89 -8.33
N LYS A 99 3.30 8.69 -7.33
CA LYS A 99 2.92 10.09 -7.23
C LYS A 99 3.46 10.92 -8.39
N ASN A 100 4.70 10.72 -8.78
CA ASN A 100 5.28 11.38 -9.97
C ASN A 100 4.51 11.01 -11.25
N ALA A 101 4.12 9.75 -11.40
CA ALA A 101 3.28 9.34 -12.53
C ALA A 101 1.87 9.95 -12.44
N PHE A 102 1.27 9.98 -11.26
CA PHE A 102 -0.02 10.63 -11.01
C PHE A 102 0.02 12.11 -11.39
N GLU A 103 0.98 12.88 -10.90
CA GLU A 103 1.10 14.32 -11.19
C GLU A 103 1.32 14.61 -12.67
N ARG A 104 2.04 13.74 -13.39
CA ARG A 104 2.24 13.87 -14.83
C ARG A 104 0.95 13.72 -15.63
N TYR A 105 0.12 12.76 -15.26
CA TYR A 105 -1.09 12.39 -16.03
C TYR A 105 -2.38 12.92 -15.42
N TRP A 106 -2.30 13.68 -14.32
CA TRP A 106 -3.46 14.23 -13.61
C TRP A 106 -4.44 15.01 -14.50
N ASN A 107 -3.91 15.86 -15.39
CA ASN A 107 -4.71 16.69 -16.29
C ASN A 107 -4.96 16.07 -17.66
N GLU A 108 -4.47 14.87 -17.91
CA GLU A 108 -4.58 14.20 -19.21
C GLU A 108 -5.84 13.32 -19.32
N THR A 109 -6.97 13.79 -18.79
CA THR A 109 -8.24 13.09 -18.98
C THR A 109 -8.64 13.18 -20.46
N THR A 110 -8.37 12.11 -21.19
CA THR A 110 -8.60 12.06 -22.63
C THR A 110 -9.99 11.54 -23.00
N CYS A 111 -10.59 10.72 -22.15
CA CYS A 111 -11.89 10.11 -22.39
C CYS A 111 -12.77 10.12 -21.13
N ARG A 112 -14.05 9.78 -21.28
CA ARG A 112 -15.00 9.57 -20.18
C ARG A 112 -15.55 8.16 -20.20
N VAL A 113 -15.76 7.56 -19.04
CA VAL A 113 -16.43 6.27 -18.92
C VAL A 113 -17.95 6.51 -18.89
N LYS A 114 -18.68 5.92 -19.82
CA LYS A 114 -20.16 5.97 -19.88
C LYS A 114 -20.80 4.81 -19.14
N ASN A 115 -20.22 3.62 -19.29
CA ASN A 115 -20.72 2.40 -18.68
C ASN A 115 -19.56 1.48 -18.32
N HIS A 116 -19.69 0.79 -17.20
CA HIS A 116 -18.70 -0.17 -16.74
C HIS A 116 -19.40 -1.37 -16.11
N ARG A 117 -19.28 -2.53 -16.71
CA ARG A 117 -19.79 -3.80 -16.18
C ARG A 117 -18.62 -4.62 -15.70
N ILE A 118 -18.59 -4.95 -14.42
CA ILE A 118 -17.48 -5.65 -13.78
C ILE A 118 -17.97 -7.00 -13.25
N ARG A 119 -17.22 -8.05 -13.54
CA ARG A 119 -17.35 -9.39 -12.96
C ARG A 119 -16.12 -9.62 -12.10
N LEU A 120 -16.32 -9.93 -10.84
CA LEU A 120 -15.24 -10.10 -9.87
C LEU A 120 -15.35 -11.48 -9.25
N ALA A 121 -14.24 -12.21 -9.22
CA ALA A 121 -14.05 -13.42 -8.44
C ALA A 121 -12.85 -13.23 -7.51
N GLN A 122 -12.93 -13.83 -6.34
CA GLN A 122 -11.85 -13.79 -5.34
C GLN A 122 -11.43 -15.22 -5.01
N SER A 123 -10.12 -15.44 -4.93
CA SER A 123 -9.52 -16.66 -4.42
C SER A 123 -8.42 -16.29 -3.43
N ASP A 124 -8.67 -16.51 -2.15
CA ASP A 124 -7.82 -16.05 -1.05
C ASP A 124 -7.53 -14.54 -1.12
N ASN A 125 -6.29 -14.17 -1.43
CA ASN A 125 -5.84 -12.78 -1.53
C ASN A 125 -5.76 -12.28 -2.98
N VAL A 126 -6.15 -13.10 -3.95
CA VAL A 126 -6.03 -12.81 -5.37
C VAL A 126 -7.40 -12.51 -5.95
N LEU A 127 -7.49 -11.45 -6.73
CA LEU A 127 -8.67 -11.09 -7.49
C LEU A 127 -8.53 -11.52 -8.95
N GLU A 128 -9.63 -12.01 -9.52
CA GLU A 128 -9.80 -12.24 -10.96
C GLU A 128 -10.98 -11.40 -11.43
N ILE A 129 -10.71 -10.53 -12.39
CA ILE A 129 -11.68 -9.51 -12.79
C ILE A 129 -11.79 -9.48 -14.31
N GLY A 130 -13.01 -9.64 -14.78
CA GLY A 130 -13.40 -9.38 -16.16
C GLY A 130 -14.25 -8.12 -16.22
N SER A 131 -14.00 -7.22 -17.15
CA SER A 131 -14.81 -6.02 -17.27
C SER A 131 -15.04 -5.57 -18.71
N ASP A 132 -16.24 -5.06 -18.97
CA ASP A 132 -16.62 -4.41 -20.20
C ASP A 132 -16.82 -2.92 -19.92
N MET A 133 -15.94 -2.06 -20.46
CA MET A 133 -15.95 -0.64 -20.22
C MET A 133 -16.24 0.14 -21.50
N THR A 134 -17.28 0.95 -21.50
CA THR A 134 -17.58 1.87 -22.61
C THR A 134 -16.92 3.22 -22.34
N VAL A 135 -15.92 3.56 -23.13
CA VAL A 135 -15.25 4.87 -23.11
C VAL A 135 -15.82 5.77 -24.21
N TYR A 136 -15.90 7.05 -23.92
CA TYR A 136 -16.43 8.09 -24.81
C TYR A 136 -15.40 9.20 -24.99
N ASN A 137 -15.18 9.64 -26.22
CA ASN A 137 -14.36 10.79 -26.54
C ASN A 137 -15.20 12.09 -26.49
N PRO A 138 -15.03 12.95 -25.49
CA PRO A 138 -15.75 14.21 -25.40
C PRO A 138 -15.14 15.31 -26.27
N GLN A 139 -13.98 15.06 -26.90
CA GLN A 139 -13.26 16.04 -27.69
C GLN A 139 -13.80 16.15 -29.12
N SER A 140 -13.49 17.25 -29.77
CA SER A 140 -13.82 17.48 -31.18
C SER A 140 -12.84 16.83 -32.16
N THR A 141 -11.75 16.24 -31.65
CA THR A 141 -10.71 15.55 -32.43
C THR A 141 -10.67 14.07 -32.07
N ALA A 142 -10.27 13.24 -33.03
CA ALA A 142 -10.04 11.82 -32.77
C ALA A 142 -8.84 11.63 -31.82
N LEU A 143 -8.89 10.58 -31.02
CA LEU A 143 -7.81 10.18 -30.11
C LEU A 143 -7.14 8.91 -30.67
N ASP A 144 -5.82 8.93 -30.78
CA ASP A 144 -4.99 7.77 -31.18
C ASP A 144 -4.59 6.91 -29.97
N SER A 145 -4.79 7.44 -28.77
CA SER A 145 -4.55 6.73 -27.51
C SER A 145 -5.42 7.31 -26.40
N ILE A 146 -5.70 6.50 -25.39
CA ILE A 146 -6.40 6.90 -24.17
C ILE A 146 -5.58 6.56 -22.96
N VAL A 147 -5.63 7.42 -21.95
CA VAL A 147 -4.97 7.21 -20.66
C VAL A 147 -5.99 6.70 -19.65
N LEU A 148 -5.67 5.56 -19.04
CA LEU A 148 -6.49 4.91 -18.03
C LEU A 148 -5.62 4.59 -16.81
N PHE A 149 -6.26 4.41 -15.67
CA PHE A 149 -5.60 4.12 -14.41
C PHE A 149 -6.08 2.78 -13.87
N LEU A 150 -5.15 1.94 -13.41
CA LEU A 150 -5.43 0.62 -12.83
C LEU A 150 -4.41 0.32 -11.73
N ASN A 151 -4.86 -0.28 -10.63
CA ASN A 151 -4.00 -0.66 -9.50
C ASN A 151 -2.73 -1.40 -9.96
N PRO A 152 -1.54 -0.99 -9.51
CA PRO A 152 -0.27 -1.60 -9.95
C PRO A 152 -0.16 -3.09 -9.66
N GLY A 153 -0.78 -3.57 -8.59
CA GLY A 153 -0.79 -4.98 -8.21
C GLY A 153 -1.71 -5.88 -9.05
N LEU A 154 -2.56 -5.27 -9.92
CA LEU A 154 -3.42 -6.01 -10.84
C LEU A 154 -2.77 -6.08 -12.23
N HIS A 155 -2.55 -7.27 -12.74
CA HIS A 155 -1.89 -7.54 -14.01
C HIS A 155 -2.91 -7.75 -15.13
N ILE A 156 -2.78 -7.01 -16.22
CA ILE A 156 -3.63 -7.12 -17.40
C ILE A 156 -3.23 -8.40 -18.13
N ARG A 157 -4.16 -9.31 -18.30
CA ARG A 157 -4.00 -10.57 -19.05
C ARG A 157 -4.44 -10.37 -20.49
N GLU A 158 -5.54 -9.62 -20.67
CA GLU A 158 -6.15 -9.40 -21.96
C GLU A 158 -6.79 -8.02 -22.01
N LEU A 159 -6.66 -7.34 -23.15
CA LEU A 159 -7.30 -6.07 -23.44
C LEU A 159 -7.69 -6.03 -24.91
N ARG A 160 -9.00 -5.99 -25.17
CA ARG A 160 -9.54 -6.07 -26.53
C ARG A 160 -10.59 -5.00 -26.82
N CYS A 161 -10.73 -4.70 -28.10
CA CYS A 161 -11.86 -3.99 -28.66
C CYS A 161 -12.56 -4.89 -29.69
N GLY A 162 -13.76 -5.39 -29.35
CA GLY A 162 -14.40 -6.43 -30.17
C GLY A 162 -13.55 -7.69 -30.24
N ALA A 163 -13.10 -8.04 -31.46
CA ALA A 163 -12.21 -9.20 -31.68
C ALA A 163 -10.73 -8.83 -31.80
N GLU A 164 -10.36 -7.56 -31.69
CA GLU A 164 -9.00 -7.07 -31.89
C GLU A 164 -8.30 -6.86 -30.52
N ASP A 165 -7.10 -7.43 -30.38
CA ASP A 165 -6.23 -7.19 -29.24
C ASP A 165 -5.60 -5.81 -29.33
N LEU A 166 -5.71 -5.04 -28.25
CA LEU A 166 -5.15 -3.69 -28.20
C LEU A 166 -3.77 -3.68 -27.56
N SER A 167 -2.86 -2.94 -28.18
CA SER A 167 -1.55 -2.67 -27.60
C SER A 167 -1.66 -1.59 -26.52
N TYR A 168 -0.94 -1.77 -25.42
CA TYR A 168 -0.85 -0.80 -24.35
C TYR A 168 0.57 -0.68 -23.80
N THR A 169 0.86 0.45 -23.17
CA THR A 169 2.06 0.63 -22.35
C THR A 169 1.62 0.91 -20.92
N ARG A 170 2.36 0.39 -19.95
CA ARG A 170 2.05 0.56 -18.54
C ARG A 170 3.23 1.12 -17.76
N SER A 171 2.95 2.11 -16.91
CA SER A 171 3.91 2.68 -15.96
C SER A 171 3.22 2.81 -14.59
N GLY A 172 3.48 1.87 -13.70
CA GLY A 172 2.79 1.79 -12.41
C GLY A 172 1.27 1.65 -12.59
N GLN A 173 0.53 2.64 -12.12
CA GLN A 173 -0.93 2.72 -12.21
C GLN A 173 -1.43 3.26 -13.57
N VAL A 174 -0.57 3.86 -14.37
CA VAL A 174 -0.96 4.47 -15.65
C VAL A 174 -0.89 3.44 -16.76
N VAL A 175 -1.99 3.30 -17.51
CA VAL A 175 -2.13 2.43 -18.67
C VAL A 175 -2.50 3.30 -19.87
N VAL A 176 -1.59 3.41 -20.84
CA VAL A 176 -1.83 4.11 -22.10
C VAL A 176 -2.21 3.08 -23.16
N VAL A 177 -3.45 3.08 -23.57
CA VAL A 177 -4.02 2.15 -24.56
C VAL A 177 -3.99 2.81 -25.93
N ARG A 178 -3.39 2.14 -26.91
CA ARG A 178 -3.39 2.59 -28.30
C ARG A 178 -4.70 2.11 -28.96
N CYS A 179 -5.55 3.06 -29.30
CA CYS A 179 -6.81 2.78 -29.99
C CYS A 179 -7.24 4.02 -30.77
N SER A 180 -7.90 3.83 -31.89
CA SER A 180 -8.53 4.95 -32.63
C SER A 180 -9.94 5.17 -32.07
N LEU A 181 -10.14 6.33 -31.41
CA LEU A 181 -11.43 6.73 -30.87
C LEU A 181 -11.86 8.05 -31.54
N PRO A 182 -12.79 8.00 -32.51
CA PRO A 182 -13.26 9.20 -33.24
C PRO A 182 -13.86 10.25 -32.32
N ALA A 183 -13.93 11.49 -32.79
CA ALA A 183 -14.56 12.61 -32.08
C ALA A 183 -16.03 12.30 -31.78
N ALA A 184 -16.45 12.59 -30.55
CA ALA A 184 -17.83 12.36 -30.06
C ALA A 184 -18.37 10.92 -30.22
N ASP A 185 -17.47 9.93 -30.34
CA ASP A 185 -17.79 8.51 -30.48
C ASP A 185 -17.44 7.71 -29.20
N SER A 186 -17.86 6.45 -29.17
CA SER A 186 -17.66 5.56 -28.03
C SER A 186 -17.06 4.23 -28.46
N LEU A 187 -16.21 3.65 -27.61
CA LEU A 187 -15.55 2.37 -27.81
C LEU A 187 -15.80 1.48 -26.61
N VAL A 188 -16.02 0.18 -26.85
CA VAL A 188 -16.12 -0.81 -25.77
C VAL A 188 -14.80 -1.54 -25.63
N LEU A 189 -14.20 -1.43 -24.45
CA LEU A 189 -12.98 -2.13 -24.07
C LEU A 189 -13.33 -3.33 -23.21
N HIS A 190 -12.84 -4.48 -23.60
CA HIS A 190 -12.93 -5.70 -22.82
C HIS A 190 -11.60 -5.95 -22.10
N TRP A 191 -11.66 -6.16 -20.78
CA TRP A 191 -10.51 -6.36 -19.93
C TRP A 191 -10.60 -7.68 -19.17
N GLU A 192 -9.52 -8.43 -19.17
CA GLU A 192 -9.28 -9.52 -18.23
C GLU A 192 -8.01 -9.23 -17.47
N TYR A 193 -8.10 -9.10 -16.15
CA TYR A 193 -6.98 -8.76 -15.28
C TYR A 193 -7.16 -9.37 -13.90
N GLY A 194 -6.07 -9.47 -13.15
CA GLY A 194 -6.12 -10.01 -11.81
C GLY A 194 -4.80 -9.88 -11.07
N GLY A 195 -4.82 -10.19 -9.78
CA GLY A 195 -3.67 -10.09 -8.90
C GLY A 195 -4.05 -9.67 -7.50
N THR A 196 -3.09 -9.13 -6.77
CA THR A 196 -3.29 -8.61 -5.41
C THR A 196 -3.34 -7.09 -5.46
N VAL A 197 -4.37 -6.51 -4.85
CA VAL A 197 -4.49 -5.05 -4.80
C VAL A 197 -3.41 -4.46 -3.89
N ASP A 198 -2.68 -3.49 -4.41
CA ASP A 198 -1.71 -2.72 -3.65
C ASP A 198 -2.37 -1.46 -3.10
N ASP A 199 -2.55 -1.39 -1.80
CA ASP A 199 -3.22 -0.28 -1.12
C ASP A 199 -2.35 0.96 -0.95
N ARG A 200 -1.04 0.86 -1.23
CA ARG A 200 -0.11 2.00 -1.22
C ARG A 200 -0.44 3.05 -2.29
N ILE A 201 -1.24 2.68 -3.30
CA ILE A 201 -1.72 3.60 -4.35
C ILE A 201 -2.76 4.60 -3.85
N CYS A 202 -3.38 4.34 -2.71
CA CYS A 202 -4.44 5.21 -2.21
C CYS A 202 -3.91 6.59 -1.82
N ASP A 203 -4.75 7.61 -2.03
CA ASP A 203 -4.50 8.97 -1.57
C ASP A 203 -3.19 9.59 -2.10
N LEU A 204 -2.82 9.33 -3.35
CA LEU A 204 -1.61 9.90 -3.97
C LEU A 204 -1.65 11.44 -4.10
N HIS A 205 -2.83 12.05 -4.05
CA HIS A 205 -3.00 13.50 -4.08
C HIS A 205 -2.54 14.19 -2.79
N LEU A 206 -2.46 13.45 -1.68
CA LEU A 206 -1.98 13.99 -0.42
C LEU A 206 -0.47 14.19 -0.42
N SER A 207 0.00 15.25 0.24
CA SER A 207 1.43 15.38 0.55
C SER A 207 1.86 14.27 1.52
N ASP A 208 3.15 13.95 1.54
CA ASP A 208 3.67 12.91 2.45
C ASP A 208 3.35 13.23 3.91
N LYS A 209 3.41 14.52 4.27
CA LYS A 209 3.06 14.99 5.61
C LYS A 209 1.58 14.80 5.94
N GLU A 210 0.69 15.07 5.00
CA GLU A 210 -0.75 14.85 5.18
C GLU A 210 -1.06 13.35 5.21
N TYR A 211 -0.41 12.59 4.35
CA TYR A 211 -0.53 11.13 4.34
C TYR A 211 -0.07 10.51 5.66
N GLU A 212 0.99 10.97 6.24
CA GLU A 212 1.47 10.54 7.57
C GLU A 212 0.56 11.03 8.69
N ASN A 213 0.01 12.25 8.59
CA ASN A 213 -0.83 12.86 9.62
C ASN A 213 -2.27 12.32 9.68
N VAL A 214 -2.80 11.75 8.61
CA VAL A 214 -4.16 11.16 8.63
C VAL A 214 -4.28 10.00 9.63
N PHE A 215 -3.15 9.45 10.07
CA PHE A 215 -3.11 8.52 11.20
C PHE A 215 -3.45 9.16 12.56
N HIS A 216 -3.39 10.48 12.68
CA HIS A 216 -3.51 11.19 13.97
C HIS A 216 -4.77 12.06 14.10
N ALA A 217 -5.44 12.36 13.02
CA ALA A 217 -6.64 13.16 13.06
C ALA A 217 -7.85 12.26 13.39
N ASP A 218 -8.41 12.45 14.56
CA ASP A 218 -9.78 12.09 14.95
C ASP A 218 -10.13 10.62 15.25
N ASN A 219 -9.23 9.65 15.13
CA ASN A 219 -9.54 8.27 15.48
C ASN A 219 -8.91 7.87 16.82
N PHE A 220 -9.75 7.53 17.78
CA PHE A 220 -9.36 6.95 19.07
C PHE A 220 -8.57 5.63 18.92
N PHE A 221 -8.66 5.00 17.75
CA PHE A 221 -7.96 3.77 17.42
C PHE A 221 -7.27 3.92 16.07
N PRO A 222 -5.93 3.81 16.01
CA PRO A 222 -5.22 3.78 14.75
C PRO A 222 -5.57 2.49 13.99
N THR A 223 -6.51 2.58 13.07
CA THR A 223 -6.96 1.46 12.24
C THR A 223 -5.95 1.07 11.18
N GLY A 224 -4.96 1.94 10.95
CA GLY A 224 -4.13 1.90 9.76
C GLY A 224 -4.92 2.35 8.52
N ARG A 225 -4.22 2.90 7.54
CA ARG A 225 -4.84 3.17 6.25
C ARG A 225 -4.93 1.89 5.46
N ARG A 226 -6.14 1.47 5.20
CA ARG A 226 -6.44 0.40 4.26
C ARG A 226 -7.54 0.89 3.34
N GLY A 227 -7.15 1.51 2.23
CA GLY A 227 -8.06 1.84 1.13
C GLY A 227 -8.52 0.60 0.37
N ALA A 228 -7.79 -0.51 0.54
CA ALA A 228 -8.17 -1.81 0.03
C ALA A 228 -7.72 -2.92 0.99
N PHE A 229 -8.53 -3.95 1.08
CA PHE A 229 -8.24 -5.13 1.88
C PHE A 229 -8.84 -6.36 1.19
N VAL A 230 -8.00 -7.34 0.91
CA VAL A 230 -8.41 -8.62 0.30
C VAL A 230 -7.82 -9.74 1.13
N HIS A 231 -8.65 -10.49 1.82
CA HIS A 231 -8.19 -11.62 2.64
C HIS A 231 -9.28 -12.67 2.77
N LYS A 232 -8.99 -13.90 2.33
CA LYS A 232 -9.92 -15.03 2.36
C LYS A 232 -11.31 -14.65 1.82
N ASP A 233 -12.30 -14.60 2.73
CA ASP A 233 -13.69 -14.34 2.39
C ASP A 233 -14.10 -12.86 2.56
N ILE A 234 -13.14 -11.98 2.85
CA ILE A 234 -13.40 -10.58 3.14
C ILE A 234 -12.73 -9.68 2.11
N LEU A 235 -13.53 -8.80 1.55
CA LEU A 235 -13.14 -7.88 0.50
C LEU A 235 -13.57 -6.46 0.87
N LEU A 236 -12.61 -5.54 0.94
CA LEU A 236 -12.84 -4.11 0.98
C LEU A 236 -12.09 -3.47 -0.19
N LEU A 237 -12.83 -2.88 -1.11
CA LEU A 237 -12.28 -2.17 -2.26
C LEU A 237 -12.91 -0.79 -2.33
N THR A 238 -12.11 0.24 -2.10
CA THR A 238 -12.55 1.62 -2.30
C THR A 238 -12.15 2.12 -3.68
N PRO A 239 -12.81 3.13 -4.25
CA PRO A 239 -12.39 3.73 -5.51
C PRO A 239 -10.96 4.27 -5.46
N ALA A 240 -10.49 4.71 -4.29
CA ALA A 240 -9.15 5.25 -4.09
C ALA A 240 -8.03 4.25 -4.43
N CYS A 241 -8.28 2.94 -4.34
CA CYS A 241 -7.29 1.92 -4.70
C CYS A 241 -7.27 1.55 -6.18
N ILE A 242 -8.12 2.16 -7.01
CA ILE A 242 -8.17 2.00 -8.48
C ILE A 242 -8.21 0.50 -8.87
N TRP A 243 -9.06 -0.28 -8.22
CA TRP A 243 -9.17 -1.71 -8.46
C TRP A 243 -9.86 -2.08 -9.79
N TYR A 244 -10.44 -1.07 -10.47
CA TYR A 244 -11.00 -1.18 -11.82
C TYR A 244 -10.43 -0.08 -12.72
N PRO A 245 -10.38 -0.28 -14.05
CA PRO A 245 -9.90 0.73 -14.97
C PRO A 245 -10.71 2.01 -14.87
N ALA A 246 -10.06 3.15 -14.66
CA ALA A 246 -10.69 4.45 -14.53
C ALA A 246 -10.08 5.45 -15.51
N ALA A 247 -10.90 6.37 -16.06
CA ALA A 247 -10.44 7.40 -16.99
C ALA A 247 -9.80 8.60 -16.28
N SER A 248 -9.97 8.72 -14.96
CA SER A 248 -9.31 9.73 -14.13
C SER A 248 -8.84 9.07 -12.85
N PRO A 249 -7.73 9.52 -12.27
CA PRO A 249 -7.36 9.09 -10.95
C PRO A 249 -8.44 9.54 -9.95
N PRO A 250 -8.76 8.73 -8.93
CA PRO A 250 -9.74 9.11 -7.94
C PRO A 250 -9.22 10.29 -7.11
N VAL A 251 -10.03 11.32 -7.05
CA VAL A 251 -9.86 12.47 -6.13
C VAL A 251 -11.03 12.41 -5.19
N ASN A 252 -10.74 12.31 -3.92
CA ASN A 252 -11.76 12.43 -2.88
C ASN A 252 -11.96 13.88 -2.49
#